data_eb97da1a07d8a40771cbaaa51eda0bf7
#
_entry.id   eb97da1a07d8a40771cbaaa51eda0bf7
#
_cell.length_a   1.000
_cell.length_b   1.000
_cell.length_c   1.000
_cell.angle_alpha   90.00
_cell.angle_beta   90.00
_cell.angle_gamma   90.00
#
_symmetry.space_group_name_H-M   'P 1'
#
loop_
_entity.id
_entity.type
_entity.pdbx_description
1 polymer ?
#
loop_
_entity_poly.entity_id
_entity_poly.type
_entity_poly.pdbx_seq_one_letter_code
_entity_poly.pdbx_strand_id
1 'polypeptide(L)'
;CIRDRIKIGAILSYLSIGINIIAGLLYTPWMVDTIGKSDYGLYTLANSLITLFLVDFGLSSAVSRYVAKYRAEGRQDKVNNFLGAVYKLYLIIDAVIFVALLIIYFCIDSVYVKLTLAELEKFKVVYLISASFAVINFPFVTFNGILNSYEQFIPLKLADVIYRILLVALTVITLLFGCGLYGLVAVHAIVGLIVIAYKWIVIKKQITLKINWKYSDFSLYKDIFGFSIWVTISSLAQRLVFNITPSILGTVASSAAIALFGIVATIEGYTYTITTAINLSLIHI
;
A
#
# COMPACT_ATOMS: atom_id res chain seq x y z
N CYS A 1 -8.22 26.46 -12.65
CA CYS A 1 -8.23 27.11 -11.31
C CYS A 1 -7.95 26.04 -10.25
N ILE A 2 -7.17 26.37 -9.18
CA ILE A 2 -6.83 25.41 -8.10
C ILE A 2 -8.12 24.88 -7.45
N ARG A 3 -9.11 25.74 -7.24
CA ARG A 3 -10.41 25.38 -6.67
C ARG A 3 -11.14 24.29 -7.46
N ASP A 4 -11.05 24.29 -8.76
CA ASP A 4 -11.70 23.30 -9.62
C ASP A 4 -10.97 21.95 -9.57
N ARG A 5 -9.64 21.95 -9.51
CA ARG A 5 -8.84 20.73 -9.29
C ARG A 5 -9.12 20.07 -7.96
N ILE A 6 -9.29 20.86 -6.89
CA ILE A 6 -9.66 20.35 -5.56
C ILE A 6 -11.06 19.75 -5.58
N LYS A 7 -12.06 20.44 -6.20
CA LYS A 7 -13.42 19.91 -6.32
C LYS A 7 -13.47 18.59 -7.11
N ILE A 8 -12.82 18.54 -8.27
CA ILE A 8 -12.74 17.32 -9.09
C ILE A 8 -12.02 16.21 -8.32
N GLY A 9 -10.93 16.52 -7.63
CA GLY A 9 -10.21 15.57 -6.79
C GLY A 9 -11.07 15.01 -5.65
N ALA A 10 -11.91 15.83 -5.01
CA ALA A 10 -12.84 15.42 -3.98
C ALA A 10 -13.93 14.48 -4.56
N ILE A 11 -14.54 14.84 -5.68
CA ILE A 11 -15.54 14.01 -6.36
C ILE A 11 -14.95 12.66 -6.74
N LEU A 12 -13.74 12.64 -7.34
CA LEU A 12 -13.05 11.41 -7.69
C LEU A 12 -12.72 10.57 -6.45
N SER A 13 -12.41 11.20 -5.31
CA SER A 13 -12.16 10.49 -4.04
C SER A 13 -13.42 9.79 -3.55
N TYR A 14 -14.57 10.47 -3.50
CA TYR A 14 -15.84 9.84 -3.10
C TYR A 14 -16.27 8.75 -4.08
N LEU A 15 -16.09 8.97 -5.38
CA LEU A 15 -16.35 7.96 -6.40
C LEU A 15 -15.47 6.73 -6.21
N SER A 16 -14.17 6.92 -5.95
CA SER A 16 -13.22 5.85 -5.67
C SER A 16 -13.62 5.06 -4.42
N ILE A 17 -14.06 5.73 -3.35
CA ILE A 17 -14.55 5.09 -2.13
C ILE A 17 -15.81 4.26 -2.43
N GLY A 18 -16.78 4.84 -3.13
CA GLY A 18 -18.00 4.14 -3.52
C GLY A 18 -17.73 2.89 -4.36
N ILE A 19 -16.89 3.01 -5.40
CA ILE A 19 -16.47 1.87 -6.23
C ILE A 19 -15.75 0.81 -5.38
N ASN A 20 -14.87 1.22 -4.46
CA ASN A 20 -14.16 0.30 -3.58
C ASN A 20 -15.12 -0.53 -2.71
N ILE A 21 -16.08 0.12 -2.08
CA ILE A 21 -17.06 -0.54 -1.19
C ILE A 21 -17.97 -1.47 -1.99
N ILE A 22 -18.61 -0.96 -3.05
CA ILE A 22 -19.54 -1.74 -3.88
C ILE A 22 -18.82 -2.92 -4.52
N ALA A 23 -17.70 -2.67 -5.18
CA ALA A 23 -16.90 -3.72 -5.78
C ALA A 23 -16.46 -4.74 -4.73
N GLY A 24 -15.98 -4.30 -3.56
CA GLY A 24 -15.55 -5.20 -2.50
C GLY A 24 -16.67 -6.06 -1.93
N LEU A 25 -17.85 -5.50 -1.70
CA LEU A 25 -19.01 -6.25 -1.18
C LEU A 25 -19.54 -7.30 -2.18
N LEU A 26 -19.50 -7.02 -3.47
CA LEU A 26 -19.95 -7.96 -4.50
C LEU A 26 -18.86 -8.94 -4.91
N TYR A 27 -17.65 -8.44 -5.08
CA TYR A 27 -16.53 -9.21 -5.59
C TYR A 27 -15.92 -10.17 -4.55
N THR A 28 -15.78 -9.75 -3.27
CA THR A 28 -15.10 -10.56 -2.26
C THR A 28 -15.81 -11.90 -1.98
N PRO A 29 -17.17 -11.94 -1.78
CA PRO A 29 -17.87 -13.20 -1.61
C PRO A 29 -17.68 -14.14 -2.81
N TRP A 30 -17.88 -13.63 -4.03
CA TRP A 30 -17.68 -14.41 -5.24
C TRP A 30 -16.24 -14.95 -5.37
N MET A 31 -15.25 -14.14 -5.06
CA MET A 31 -13.84 -14.55 -5.07
C MET A 31 -13.59 -15.67 -4.05
N VAL A 32 -14.10 -15.53 -2.82
CA VAL A 32 -13.96 -16.53 -1.76
C VAL A 32 -14.62 -17.86 -2.16
N ASP A 33 -15.81 -17.81 -2.77
CA ASP A 33 -16.49 -19.02 -3.26
C ASP A 33 -15.71 -19.68 -4.40
N THR A 34 -15.05 -18.88 -5.25
CA THR A 34 -14.30 -19.39 -6.42
C THR A 34 -12.99 -20.06 -6.02
N ILE A 35 -12.19 -19.44 -5.13
CA ILE A 35 -10.87 -19.97 -4.73
C ILE A 35 -10.93 -20.88 -3.50
N GLY A 36 -12.02 -20.81 -2.75
CA GLY A 36 -12.21 -21.52 -1.48
C GLY A 36 -11.68 -20.77 -0.27
N LYS A 37 -12.27 -21.09 0.90
CA LYS A 37 -11.94 -20.40 2.17
C LYS A 37 -10.47 -20.61 2.59
N SER A 38 -9.90 -21.79 2.37
CA SER A 38 -8.49 -22.07 2.72
C SER A 38 -7.55 -21.14 1.94
N ASP A 39 -7.68 -21.10 0.62
CA ASP A 39 -6.81 -20.26 -0.24
C ASP A 39 -6.99 -18.77 0.03
N TYR A 40 -8.22 -18.32 0.31
CA TYR A 40 -8.46 -16.94 0.74
C TYR A 40 -7.81 -16.63 2.10
N GLY A 41 -7.82 -17.58 3.02
CA GLY A 41 -7.12 -17.48 4.30
C GLY A 41 -5.61 -17.31 4.14
N LEU A 42 -5.00 -18.10 3.25
CA LEU A 42 -3.56 -17.98 2.95
C LEU A 42 -3.23 -16.62 2.30
N TYR A 43 -4.08 -16.13 1.40
CA TYR A 43 -3.95 -14.79 0.83
C TYR A 43 -4.03 -13.69 1.91
N THR A 44 -5.01 -13.79 2.81
CA THR A 44 -5.19 -12.83 3.91
C THR A 44 -3.97 -12.83 4.84
N LEU A 45 -3.46 -14.03 5.17
CA LEU A 45 -2.28 -14.18 6.01
C LEU A 45 -1.04 -13.53 5.38
N ALA A 46 -0.79 -13.80 4.09
CA ALA A 46 0.35 -13.22 3.38
C ALA A 46 0.29 -11.69 3.35
N ASN A 47 -0.86 -11.13 2.99
CA ASN A 47 -1.05 -9.67 2.95
C ASN A 47 -0.90 -9.05 4.33
N SER A 48 -1.43 -9.68 5.36
CA SER A 48 -1.33 -9.22 6.74
C SER A 48 0.13 -9.15 7.21
N LEU A 49 0.88 -10.23 7.03
CA LEU A 49 2.29 -10.29 7.37
C LEU A 49 3.10 -9.19 6.67
N ILE A 50 2.97 -9.10 5.36
CA ILE A 50 3.72 -8.13 4.56
C ILE A 50 3.38 -6.71 5.00
N THR A 51 2.08 -6.41 5.21
CA THR A 51 1.62 -5.09 5.62
C THR A 51 2.17 -4.68 6.99
N LEU A 52 2.38 -5.61 7.93
CA LEU A 52 2.99 -5.31 9.23
C LEU A 52 4.40 -4.68 9.08
N PHE A 53 5.18 -5.11 8.10
CA PHE A 53 6.56 -4.66 7.91
C PHE A 53 6.71 -3.50 6.92
N LEU A 54 5.70 -3.22 6.09
CA LEU A 54 5.72 -2.11 5.11
C LEU A 54 5.47 -0.75 5.78
N VAL A 55 6.33 -0.34 6.69
CA VAL A 55 6.23 0.95 7.40
C VAL A 55 7.05 2.01 6.66
N ASP A 56 6.40 3.05 6.17
CA ASP A 56 7.06 4.16 5.45
C ASP A 56 7.60 5.27 6.36
N PHE A 57 7.48 5.11 7.66
CA PHE A 57 7.94 6.06 8.68
C PHE A 57 7.45 7.51 8.44
N GLY A 58 6.29 7.69 7.82
CA GLY A 58 5.73 9.01 7.51
C GLY A 58 6.51 9.77 6.43
N LEU A 59 7.43 9.12 5.73
CA LEU A 59 8.27 9.76 4.71
C LEU A 59 7.45 10.32 3.54
N SER A 60 6.38 9.64 3.12
CA SER A 60 5.48 10.16 2.07
C SER A 60 4.83 11.47 2.47
N SER A 61 4.43 11.60 3.74
CA SER A 61 3.88 12.83 4.31
C SER A 61 4.95 13.92 4.41
N ALA A 62 6.17 13.56 4.81
CA ALA A 62 7.30 14.48 4.81
C ALA A 62 7.61 14.99 3.39
N VAL A 63 7.60 14.12 2.38
CA VAL A 63 7.77 14.52 0.97
C VAL A 63 6.71 15.54 0.57
N SER A 64 5.45 15.25 0.85
CA SER A 64 4.34 16.17 0.54
C SER A 64 4.56 17.56 1.16
N ARG A 65 4.93 17.62 2.44
CA ARG A 65 5.12 18.86 3.20
C ARG A 65 6.36 19.64 2.77
N TYR A 66 7.54 19.02 2.78
CA TYR A 66 8.80 19.72 2.54
C TYR A 66 8.97 20.13 1.09
N VAL A 67 8.56 19.28 0.14
CA VAL A 67 8.59 19.63 -1.28
C VAL A 67 7.65 20.79 -1.57
N ALA A 68 6.42 20.80 -1.03
CA ALA A 68 5.50 21.92 -1.19
C ALA A 68 6.09 23.23 -0.60
N LYS A 69 6.71 23.17 0.59
CA LYS A 69 7.38 24.30 1.22
C LYS A 69 8.50 24.86 0.34
N TYR A 70 9.45 24.04 -0.09
CA TYR A 70 10.59 24.49 -0.88
C TYR A 70 10.18 25.01 -2.27
N ARG A 71 9.11 24.47 -2.85
CA ARG A 71 8.52 25.00 -4.08
C ARG A 71 7.90 26.38 -3.87
N ALA A 72 7.17 26.58 -2.77
CA ALA A 72 6.59 27.90 -2.45
C ALA A 72 7.68 28.97 -2.22
N GLU A 73 8.85 28.55 -1.71
CA GLU A 73 10.04 29.40 -1.57
C GLU A 73 10.81 29.63 -2.88
N GLY A 74 10.41 28.99 -4.00
CA GLY A 74 11.12 29.04 -5.29
C GLY A 74 12.46 28.29 -5.32
N ARG A 75 12.75 27.45 -4.34
CA ARG A 75 14.05 26.79 -4.11
C ARG A 75 14.08 25.37 -4.66
N GLN A 76 14.13 25.25 -6.00
CA GLN A 76 14.17 23.97 -6.68
C GLN A 76 15.42 23.12 -6.34
N ASP A 77 16.54 23.75 -6.02
CA ASP A 77 17.75 23.11 -5.51
C ASP A 77 17.47 22.32 -4.23
N LYS A 78 16.74 22.91 -3.29
CA LYS A 78 16.35 22.23 -2.05
C LYS A 78 15.38 21.08 -2.28
N VAL A 79 14.46 21.21 -3.24
CA VAL A 79 13.57 20.11 -3.63
C VAL A 79 14.40 18.90 -4.10
N ASN A 80 15.36 19.13 -5.02
CA ASN A 80 16.19 18.08 -5.59
C ASN A 80 17.07 17.40 -4.53
N ASN A 81 17.66 18.20 -3.61
CA ASN A 81 18.48 17.73 -2.50
C ASN A 81 17.64 16.91 -1.50
N PHE A 82 16.48 17.42 -1.12
CA PHE A 82 15.55 16.75 -0.21
C PHE A 82 15.09 15.39 -0.76
N LEU A 83 14.68 15.34 -2.02
CA LEU A 83 14.30 14.09 -2.67
C LEU A 83 15.48 13.10 -2.74
N GLY A 84 16.71 13.57 -3.00
CA GLY A 84 17.88 12.71 -2.96
C GLY A 84 18.10 12.06 -1.60
N ALA A 85 17.96 12.83 -0.51
CA ALA A 85 18.08 12.31 0.86
C ALA A 85 16.96 11.32 1.19
N VAL A 86 15.70 11.65 0.85
CA VAL A 86 14.54 10.80 1.12
C VAL A 86 14.61 9.47 0.35
N TYR A 87 14.99 9.47 -0.92
CA TYR A 87 15.15 8.22 -1.68
C TYR A 87 16.23 7.32 -1.10
N LYS A 88 17.34 7.87 -0.58
CA LYS A 88 18.33 7.07 0.15
C LYS A 88 17.73 6.41 1.39
N LEU A 89 16.93 7.15 2.16
CA LEU A 89 16.22 6.59 3.32
C LEU A 89 15.26 5.46 2.90
N TYR A 90 14.48 5.67 1.84
CA TYR A 90 13.60 4.62 1.34
C TYR A 90 14.37 3.36 0.94
N LEU A 91 15.50 3.48 0.26
CA LEU A 91 16.31 2.32 -0.12
C LEU A 91 16.92 1.60 1.09
N ILE A 92 17.35 2.34 2.12
CA ILE A 92 17.86 1.75 3.37
C ILE A 92 16.73 1.00 4.10
N ILE A 93 15.57 1.63 4.26
CA ILE A 93 14.40 1.02 4.90
C ILE A 93 13.95 -0.21 4.11
N ASP A 94 13.90 -0.11 2.78
CA ASP A 94 13.52 -1.20 1.89
C ASP A 94 14.46 -2.40 2.03
N ALA A 95 15.76 -2.16 2.13
CA ALA A 95 16.74 -3.23 2.39
C ALA A 95 16.50 -3.91 3.75
N VAL A 96 16.14 -3.14 4.79
CA VAL A 96 15.78 -3.71 6.11
C VAL A 96 14.48 -4.51 6.02
N ILE A 97 13.46 -3.99 5.33
CA ILE A 97 12.19 -4.69 5.09
C ILE A 97 12.44 -5.99 4.32
N PHE A 98 13.25 -5.95 3.26
CA PHE A 98 13.60 -7.13 2.48
C PHE A 98 14.24 -8.22 3.35
N VAL A 99 15.22 -7.86 4.20
CA VAL A 99 15.86 -8.81 5.12
C VAL A 99 14.85 -9.37 6.12
N ALA A 100 13.98 -8.53 6.68
CA ALA A 100 12.94 -8.98 7.62
C ALA A 100 11.96 -9.96 6.95
N LEU A 101 11.48 -9.64 5.74
CA LEU A 101 10.59 -10.52 4.98
C LEU A 101 11.28 -11.85 4.59
N LEU A 102 12.58 -11.80 4.29
CA LEU A 102 13.36 -13.00 4.01
C LEU A 102 13.50 -13.89 5.26
N ILE A 103 13.77 -13.32 6.42
CA ILE A 103 13.81 -14.07 7.68
C ILE A 103 12.46 -14.75 7.96
N ILE A 104 11.35 -14.02 7.78
CA ILE A 104 10.01 -14.58 7.96
C ILE A 104 9.79 -15.76 7.01
N TYR A 105 10.20 -15.66 5.76
CA TYR A 105 10.08 -16.76 4.80
C TYR A 105 10.70 -18.06 5.29
N PHE A 106 11.88 -17.99 5.89
CA PHE A 106 12.55 -19.17 6.47
C PHE A 106 11.91 -19.65 7.78
N CYS A 107 11.17 -18.79 8.47
CA CYS A 107 10.46 -19.15 9.71
C CYS A 107 9.05 -19.68 9.48
N ILE A 108 8.51 -19.64 8.26
CA ILE A 108 7.11 -20.01 7.95
C ILE A 108 6.76 -21.38 8.50
N ASP A 109 7.58 -22.41 8.24
CA ASP A 109 7.31 -23.79 8.65
C ASP A 109 7.28 -23.96 10.17
N SER A 110 8.13 -23.23 10.88
CA SER A 110 8.25 -23.30 12.33
C SER A 110 7.13 -22.54 13.06
N VAL A 111 6.61 -21.48 12.42
CA VAL A 111 5.61 -20.59 13.01
C VAL A 111 4.18 -21.07 12.73
N TYR A 112 3.90 -21.50 11.51
CA TYR A 112 2.54 -21.84 11.08
C TYR A 112 2.26 -23.34 11.08
N VAL A 113 2.55 -24.00 12.21
CA VAL A 113 2.42 -25.45 12.39
C VAL A 113 0.99 -25.99 12.28
N LYS A 114 -0.03 -25.12 12.30
CA LYS A 114 -1.44 -25.51 12.17
C LYS A 114 -1.90 -25.61 10.72
N LEU A 115 -1.09 -25.12 9.78
CA LEU A 115 -1.36 -25.29 8.35
C LEU A 115 -0.91 -26.70 7.91
N THR A 116 -1.65 -27.29 7.01
CA THR A 116 -1.24 -28.56 6.37
C THR A 116 -0.01 -28.35 5.49
N LEU A 117 0.73 -29.41 5.19
CA LEU A 117 1.91 -29.32 4.31
C LEU A 117 1.57 -28.69 2.95
N ALA A 118 0.43 -29.05 2.37
CA ALA A 118 -0.03 -28.48 1.10
C ALA A 118 -0.35 -26.98 1.22
N GLU A 119 -0.94 -26.54 2.33
CA GLU A 119 -1.19 -25.12 2.61
C GLU A 119 0.10 -24.35 2.84
N LEU A 120 1.08 -24.92 3.53
CA LEU A 120 2.40 -24.30 3.74
C LEU A 120 3.14 -24.08 2.43
N GLU A 121 3.15 -25.07 1.52
CA GLU A 121 3.77 -24.93 0.20
C GLU A 121 3.08 -23.82 -0.61
N LYS A 122 1.75 -23.81 -0.67
CA LYS A 122 0.98 -22.75 -1.31
C LYS A 122 1.28 -21.39 -0.69
N PHE A 123 1.28 -21.31 0.65
CA PHE A 123 1.53 -20.08 1.38
C PHE A 123 2.91 -19.48 1.09
N LYS A 124 3.96 -20.32 1.05
CA LYS A 124 5.32 -19.88 0.70
C LYS A 124 5.38 -19.21 -0.67
N VAL A 125 4.73 -19.80 -1.67
CA VAL A 125 4.70 -19.24 -3.04
C VAL A 125 3.94 -17.90 -3.06
N VAL A 126 2.76 -17.85 -2.44
CA VAL A 126 1.94 -16.64 -2.32
C VAL A 126 2.69 -15.54 -1.59
N TYR A 127 3.31 -15.89 -0.47
CA TYR A 127 4.13 -14.96 0.32
C TYR A 127 5.30 -14.42 -0.50
N LEU A 128 6.03 -15.28 -1.22
CA LEU A 128 7.18 -14.88 -2.02
C LEU A 128 6.80 -13.89 -3.13
N ILE A 129 5.70 -14.17 -3.88
CA ILE A 129 5.21 -13.27 -4.93
C ILE A 129 4.81 -11.92 -4.32
N SER A 130 4.03 -11.94 -3.24
CA SER A 130 3.53 -10.73 -2.59
C SER A 130 4.65 -9.91 -1.94
N ALA A 131 5.61 -10.56 -1.27
CA ALA A 131 6.76 -9.92 -0.65
C ALA A 131 7.70 -9.31 -1.69
N SER A 132 7.96 -10.01 -2.78
CA SER A 132 8.77 -9.47 -3.88
C SER A 132 8.14 -8.22 -4.49
N PHE A 133 6.84 -8.24 -4.73
CA PHE A 133 6.13 -7.05 -5.21
C PHE A 133 6.18 -5.91 -4.18
N ALA A 134 6.00 -6.22 -2.89
CA ALA A 134 6.00 -5.24 -1.82
C ALA A 134 7.34 -4.48 -1.74
N VAL A 135 8.46 -5.20 -1.80
CA VAL A 135 9.82 -4.63 -1.86
C VAL A 135 9.98 -3.76 -3.11
N ILE A 136 9.61 -4.26 -4.29
CA ILE A 136 9.70 -3.46 -5.52
C ILE A 136 8.85 -2.19 -5.44
N ASN A 137 7.66 -2.26 -4.86
CA ASN A 137 6.71 -1.14 -4.76
C ASN A 137 7.13 -0.08 -3.74
N PHE A 138 7.83 -0.47 -2.67
CA PHE A 138 8.06 0.38 -1.50
C PHE A 138 8.74 1.72 -1.82
N PRO A 139 9.83 1.81 -2.60
CA PRO A 139 10.45 3.09 -2.95
C PRO A 139 9.52 4.03 -3.75
N PHE A 140 8.54 3.48 -4.48
CA PHE A 140 7.61 4.25 -5.31
C PHE A 140 6.41 4.82 -4.53
N VAL A 141 6.28 4.51 -3.24
CA VAL A 141 5.32 5.17 -2.34
C VAL A 141 5.56 6.68 -2.28
N THR A 142 6.81 7.14 -2.46
CA THR A 142 7.18 8.55 -2.61
C THR A 142 6.40 9.29 -3.69
N PHE A 143 5.96 8.61 -4.75
CA PHE A 143 5.21 9.23 -5.84
C PHE A 143 3.91 9.88 -5.38
N ASN A 144 3.27 9.34 -4.34
CA ASN A 144 2.08 9.94 -3.74
C ASN A 144 2.41 11.29 -3.09
N GLY A 145 3.50 11.35 -2.32
CA GLY A 145 3.99 12.59 -1.71
C GLY A 145 4.38 13.65 -2.75
N ILE A 146 5.06 13.23 -3.82
CA ILE A 146 5.45 14.12 -4.92
C ILE A 146 4.20 14.66 -5.63
N LEU A 147 3.27 13.81 -6.06
CA LEU A 147 2.06 14.25 -6.75
C LEU A 147 1.20 15.18 -5.88
N ASN A 148 1.08 14.89 -4.58
CA ASN A 148 0.40 15.76 -3.63
C ASN A 148 1.08 17.13 -3.51
N SER A 149 2.41 17.17 -3.39
CA SER A 149 3.16 18.42 -3.27
C SER A 149 3.09 19.32 -4.51
N TYR A 150 2.81 18.72 -5.68
CA TYR A 150 2.59 19.43 -6.95
C TYR A 150 1.11 19.64 -7.27
N GLU A 151 0.21 19.41 -6.30
CA GLU A 151 -1.25 19.57 -6.47
C GLU A 151 -1.85 18.74 -7.62
N GLN A 152 -1.18 17.62 -7.95
CA GLN A 152 -1.62 16.71 -9.00
C GLN A 152 -2.66 15.71 -8.44
N PHE A 153 -3.74 16.24 -7.87
CA PHE A 153 -4.77 15.43 -7.22
C PHE A 153 -5.57 14.57 -8.20
N ILE A 154 -5.82 15.07 -9.42
CA ILE A 154 -6.58 14.33 -10.43
C ILE A 154 -5.83 13.06 -10.87
N PRO A 155 -4.56 13.13 -11.33
CA PRO A 155 -3.82 11.92 -11.67
C PRO A 155 -3.66 10.95 -10.51
N LEU A 156 -3.49 11.47 -9.28
CA LEU A 156 -3.36 10.64 -8.08
C LEU A 156 -4.63 9.82 -7.84
N LYS A 157 -5.81 10.46 -7.90
CA LYS A 157 -7.10 9.79 -7.69
C LYS A 157 -7.51 8.89 -8.85
N LEU A 158 -7.15 9.27 -10.08
CA LEU A 158 -7.32 8.38 -11.23
C LEU A 158 -6.48 7.10 -11.09
N ALA A 159 -5.27 7.19 -10.53
CA ALA A 159 -4.46 6.01 -10.25
C ALA A 159 -5.17 5.03 -9.30
N ASP A 160 -5.86 5.55 -8.25
CA ASP A 160 -6.63 4.74 -7.31
C ASP A 160 -7.82 4.05 -8.01
N VAL A 161 -8.54 4.76 -8.86
CA VAL A 161 -9.67 4.22 -9.64
C VAL A 161 -9.20 3.18 -10.65
N ILE A 162 -8.15 3.48 -11.42
CA ILE A 162 -7.54 2.57 -12.41
C ILE A 162 -7.09 1.29 -11.71
N TYR A 163 -6.37 1.42 -10.56
CA TYR A 163 -5.95 0.27 -9.77
C TYR A 163 -7.14 -0.64 -9.44
N ARG A 164 -8.22 -0.07 -8.92
CA ARG A 164 -9.37 -0.86 -8.48
C ARG A 164 -10.10 -1.55 -9.63
N ILE A 165 -10.34 -0.82 -10.72
CA ILE A 165 -11.03 -1.38 -11.91
C ILE A 165 -10.19 -2.49 -12.53
N LEU A 166 -8.90 -2.25 -12.76
CA LEU A 166 -8.00 -3.27 -13.33
C LEU A 166 -7.88 -4.47 -12.42
N LEU A 167 -7.75 -4.26 -11.09
CA LEU A 167 -7.66 -5.34 -10.13
C LEU A 167 -8.87 -6.26 -10.21
N VAL A 168 -10.08 -5.71 -10.12
CA VAL A 168 -11.31 -6.50 -10.18
C VAL A 168 -11.45 -7.19 -11.53
N ALA A 169 -11.30 -6.46 -12.62
CA ALA A 169 -11.45 -7.01 -13.98
C ALA A 169 -10.45 -8.15 -14.25
N LEU A 170 -9.17 -7.93 -14.00
CA LEU A 170 -8.14 -8.94 -14.25
C LEU A 170 -8.25 -10.12 -13.28
N THR A 171 -8.66 -9.89 -12.03
CA THR A 171 -8.88 -11.03 -11.10
C THR A 171 -10.07 -11.87 -11.56
N VAL A 172 -11.18 -11.26 -11.96
CA VAL A 172 -12.32 -12.01 -12.48
C VAL A 172 -11.90 -12.84 -13.69
N ILE A 173 -11.20 -12.24 -14.66
CA ILE A 173 -10.70 -12.96 -15.84
C ILE A 173 -9.78 -14.13 -15.42
N THR A 174 -8.81 -13.87 -14.56
CA THR A 174 -7.81 -14.87 -14.13
C THR A 174 -8.44 -16.04 -13.37
N LEU A 175 -9.44 -15.75 -12.52
CA LEU A 175 -10.15 -16.79 -11.78
C LEU A 175 -11.08 -17.60 -12.69
N LEU A 176 -11.73 -16.99 -13.68
CA LEU A 176 -12.52 -17.71 -14.69
C LEU A 176 -11.66 -18.65 -15.54
N PHE A 177 -10.40 -18.32 -15.77
CA PHE A 177 -9.41 -19.22 -16.41
C PHE A 177 -8.85 -20.30 -15.46
N GLY A 178 -9.31 -20.37 -14.22
CA GLY A 178 -8.90 -21.40 -13.26
C GLY A 178 -7.50 -21.21 -12.66
N CYS A 179 -6.91 -20.03 -12.75
CA CYS A 179 -5.56 -19.76 -12.21
C CYS A 179 -5.49 -19.71 -10.67
N GLY A 180 -6.64 -19.75 -9.97
CA GLY A 180 -6.75 -19.85 -8.53
C GLY A 180 -5.99 -18.78 -7.75
N LEU A 181 -5.48 -19.17 -6.57
CA LEU A 181 -4.79 -18.28 -5.63
C LEU A 181 -3.53 -17.61 -6.24
N TYR A 182 -2.74 -18.34 -7.00
CA TYR A 182 -1.51 -17.80 -7.60
C TYR A 182 -1.81 -16.72 -8.64
N GLY A 183 -2.87 -16.93 -9.42
CA GLY A 183 -3.34 -15.93 -10.38
C GLY A 183 -3.82 -14.66 -9.69
N LEU A 184 -4.56 -14.78 -8.58
CA LEU A 184 -5.00 -13.66 -7.76
C LEU A 184 -3.82 -12.79 -7.31
N VAL A 185 -2.78 -13.42 -6.75
CA VAL A 185 -1.61 -12.69 -6.22
C VAL A 185 -0.77 -12.08 -7.35
N ALA A 186 -0.61 -12.80 -8.46
CA ALA A 186 0.09 -12.28 -9.63
C ALA A 186 -0.61 -11.04 -10.22
N VAL A 187 -1.94 -11.05 -10.30
CA VAL A 187 -2.73 -9.90 -10.75
C VAL A 187 -2.51 -8.68 -9.86
N HIS A 188 -2.49 -8.85 -8.53
CA HIS A 188 -2.17 -7.76 -7.61
C HIS A 188 -0.81 -7.12 -7.88
N ALA A 189 0.22 -7.94 -8.11
CA ALA A 189 1.55 -7.48 -8.45
C ALA A 189 1.58 -6.73 -9.81
N ILE A 190 0.99 -7.32 -10.83
CA ILE A 190 0.95 -6.74 -12.18
C ILE A 190 0.21 -5.40 -12.19
N VAL A 191 -0.97 -5.33 -11.60
CA VAL A 191 -1.76 -4.09 -11.52
C VAL A 191 -1.02 -3.02 -10.73
N GLY A 192 -0.36 -3.41 -9.63
CA GLY A 192 0.49 -2.50 -8.86
C GLY A 192 1.62 -1.90 -9.71
N LEU A 193 2.33 -2.72 -10.50
CA LEU A 193 3.37 -2.25 -11.41
C LEU A 193 2.82 -1.32 -12.51
N ILE A 194 1.64 -1.60 -13.06
CA ILE A 194 0.97 -0.73 -14.03
C ILE A 194 0.70 0.65 -13.42
N VAL A 195 0.22 0.70 -12.19
CA VAL A 195 -0.07 1.97 -11.49
C VAL A 195 1.21 2.73 -11.14
N ILE A 196 2.29 2.05 -10.75
CA ILE A 196 3.61 2.67 -10.57
C ILE A 196 4.06 3.31 -11.89
N ALA A 197 3.99 2.57 -12.99
CA ALA A 197 4.36 3.07 -14.32
C ALA A 197 3.50 4.28 -14.72
N TYR A 198 2.20 4.25 -14.48
CA TYR A 198 1.31 5.38 -14.71
C TYR A 198 1.75 6.63 -13.92
N LYS A 199 1.95 6.49 -12.60
CA LYS A 199 2.39 7.61 -11.74
C LYS A 199 3.76 8.15 -12.18
N TRP A 200 4.68 7.28 -12.55
CA TRP A 200 5.99 7.67 -13.06
C TRP A 200 5.90 8.47 -14.36
N ILE A 201 5.05 8.04 -15.32
CA ILE A 201 4.81 8.77 -16.58
C ILE A 201 4.23 10.16 -16.30
N VAL A 202 3.26 10.26 -15.38
CA VAL A 202 2.68 11.54 -14.98
C VAL A 202 3.74 12.47 -14.39
N ILE A 203 4.55 11.97 -13.45
CA ILE A 203 5.64 12.74 -12.83
C ILE A 203 6.62 13.20 -13.90
N LYS A 204 7.08 12.31 -14.77
CA LYS A 204 8.06 12.64 -15.81
C LYS A 204 7.54 13.68 -16.81
N LYS A 205 6.24 13.67 -17.14
CA LYS A 205 5.64 14.60 -18.09
C LYS A 205 5.29 15.96 -17.50
N GLN A 206 4.86 16.00 -16.25
CA GLN A 206 4.29 17.21 -15.64
C GLN A 206 5.20 17.88 -14.63
N ILE A 207 6.23 17.19 -14.16
CA ILE A 207 7.09 17.66 -13.06
C ILE A 207 8.55 17.54 -13.49
N THR A 208 9.26 18.68 -13.51
CA THR A 208 10.71 18.69 -13.75
C THR A 208 11.43 18.38 -12.43
N LEU A 209 11.75 17.11 -12.22
CA LEU A 209 12.52 16.66 -11.05
C LEU A 209 13.92 16.25 -11.44
N LYS A 210 14.92 16.74 -10.67
CA LYS A 210 16.30 16.28 -10.72
C LYS A 210 16.69 15.80 -9.32
N ILE A 211 16.78 14.49 -9.13
CA ILE A 211 17.18 13.92 -7.83
C ILE A 211 18.67 14.06 -7.64
N ASN A 212 19.08 14.79 -6.60
CA ASN A 212 20.51 14.92 -6.25
C ASN A 212 20.96 13.78 -5.32
N TRP A 213 21.40 12.68 -5.92
CA TRP A 213 21.90 11.51 -5.18
C TRP A 213 23.18 11.75 -4.36
N LYS A 214 23.95 12.81 -4.69
CA LYS A 214 25.20 13.12 -3.98
C LYS A 214 24.94 13.88 -2.68
N TYR A 215 23.77 14.53 -2.55
CA TYR A 215 23.46 15.33 -1.37
C TYR A 215 23.27 14.44 -0.15
N SER A 216 23.93 14.80 0.97
CA SER A 216 23.76 14.17 2.28
C SER A 216 23.90 15.25 3.34
N ASP A 217 22.91 15.40 4.19
CA ASP A 217 22.91 16.36 5.28
C ASP A 217 22.24 15.70 6.49
N PHE A 218 23.01 15.53 7.55
CA PHE A 218 22.53 14.87 8.77
C PHE A 218 21.43 15.68 9.47
N SER A 219 21.46 17.01 9.39
CA SER A 219 20.46 17.87 10.00
C SER A 219 19.08 17.64 9.33
N LEU A 220 19.08 17.46 8.01
CA LEU A 220 17.86 17.19 7.25
C LEU A 220 17.23 15.84 7.65
N TYR A 221 18.02 14.81 7.87
CA TYR A 221 17.52 13.53 8.35
C TYR A 221 16.90 13.65 9.75
N LYS A 222 17.52 14.41 10.66
CA LYS A 222 17.00 14.70 11.98
C LYS A 222 15.64 15.42 11.92
N ASP A 223 15.51 16.39 11.04
CA ASP A 223 14.26 17.13 10.84
C ASP A 223 13.14 16.24 10.27
N ILE A 224 13.48 15.39 9.30
CA ILE A 224 12.54 14.41 8.72
C ILE A 224 12.04 13.47 9.82
N PHE A 225 12.94 12.84 10.59
CA PHE A 225 12.57 11.91 11.64
C PHE A 225 11.83 12.60 12.78
N GLY A 226 12.21 13.81 13.18
CA GLY A 226 11.53 14.60 14.21
C GLY A 226 10.06 14.85 13.87
N PHE A 227 9.75 15.15 12.60
CA PHE A 227 8.37 15.28 12.13
C PHE A 227 7.68 13.92 11.99
N SER A 228 8.38 12.93 11.46
CA SER A 228 7.80 11.65 11.07
C SER A 228 7.56 10.69 12.24
N ILE A 229 8.23 10.87 13.39
CA ILE A 229 8.16 9.92 14.50
C ILE A 229 6.74 9.70 15.03
N TRP A 230 5.97 10.77 15.19
CA TRP A 230 4.58 10.69 15.65
C TRP A 230 3.66 10.02 14.64
N VAL A 231 3.87 10.30 13.35
CA VAL A 231 3.16 9.63 12.24
C VAL A 231 3.51 8.15 12.22
N THR A 232 4.79 7.82 12.46
CA THR A 232 5.28 6.43 12.52
C THR A 232 4.64 5.65 13.66
N ILE A 233 4.64 6.23 14.90
CA ILE A 233 4.03 5.59 16.07
C ILE A 233 2.55 5.32 15.82
N SER A 234 1.82 6.30 15.31
CA SER A 234 0.40 6.15 14.96
C SER A 234 0.17 5.07 13.91
N SER A 235 0.98 5.05 12.85
CA SER A 235 0.89 4.06 11.78
C SER A 235 1.22 2.65 12.26
N LEU A 236 2.23 2.49 13.12
CA LEU A 236 2.58 1.21 13.75
C LEU A 236 1.46 0.69 14.63
N ALA A 237 0.88 1.55 15.48
CA ALA A 237 -0.26 1.19 16.33
C ALA A 237 -1.45 0.70 15.47
N GLN A 238 -1.81 1.43 14.42
CA GLN A 238 -2.87 1.01 13.50
C GLN A 238 -2.56 -0.34 12.82
N ARG A 239 -1.32 -0.56 12.37
CA ARG A 239 -0.92 -1.84 11.76
C ARG A 239 -1.01 -3.00 12.75
N LEU A 240 -0.60 -2.80 13.99
CA LEU A 240 -0.74 -3.80 15.04
C LEU A 240 -2.21 -4.12 15.31
N VAL A 241 -3.08 -3.11 15.39
CA VAL A 241 -4.51 -3.32 15.63
C VAL A 241 -5.18 -4.08 14.47
N PHE A 242 -4.93 -3.67 13.22
CA PHE A 242 -5.69 -4.19 12.07
C PHE A 242 -5.04 -5.39 11.38
N ASN A 243 -3.72 -5.56 11.48
CA ASN A 243 -3.01 -6.57 10.68
C ASN A 243 -2.32 -7.68 11.48
N ILE A 244 -2.23 -7.61 12.81
CA ILE A 244 -1.57 -8.67 13.59
C ILE A 244 -2.43 -9.93 13.74
N THR A 245 -3.75 -9.77 13.78
CA THR A 245 -4.69 -10.85 14.10
C THR A 245 -4.62 -12.03 13.12
N PRO A 246 -4.58 -11.85 11.78
CA PRO A 246 -4.41 -12.99 10.86
C PRO A 246 -3.12 -13.77 11.10
N SER A 247 -2.04 -13.08 11.46
CA SER A 247 -0.76 -13.73 11.77
C SER A 247 -0.84 -14.57 13.04
N ILE A 248 -1.50 -14.07 14.10
CA ILE A 248 -1.74 -14.84 15.32
C ILE A 248 -2.67 -16.03 15.04
N LEU A 249 -3.76 -15.82 14.31
CA LEU A 249 -4.67 -16.90 13.95
C LEU A 249 -3.96 -18.00 13.15
N GLY A 250 -3.01 -17.65 12.29
CA GLY A 250 -2.22 -18.61 11.54
C GLY A 250 -1.38 -19.56 12.41
N THR A 251 -1.02 -19.14 13.63
CA THR A 251 -0.26 -19.99 14.56
C THR A 251 -1.14 -20.93 15.37
N VAL A 252 -2.39 -20.56 15.63
CA VAL A 252 -3.28 -21.29 16.58
C VAL A 252 -4.53 -21.87 15.93
N ALA A 253 -4.89 -21.43 14.73
CA ALA A 253 -6.12 -21.82 14.06
C ALA A 253 -5.88 -22.24 12.61
N SER A 254 -6.95 -22.65 11.90
CA SER A 254 -6.91 -23.07 10.50
C SER A 254 -6.94 -21.88 9.54
N SER A 255 -6.54 -22.13 8.29
CA SER A 255 -6.65 -21.18 7.16
C SER A 255 -8.10 -20.68 6.97
N ALA A 256 -9.10 -21.54 7.19
CA ALA A 256 -10.51 -21.15 7.13
C ALA A 256 -10.89 -20.13 8.20
N ALA A 257 -10.34 -20.22 9.41
CA ALA A 257 -10.57 -19.24 10.46
C ALA A 257 -9.95 -17.87 10.10
N ILE A 258 -8.75 -17.89 9.49
CA ILE A 258 -8.11 -16.67 8.96
C ILE A 258 -8.98 -16.03 7.88
N ALA A 259 -9.58 -16.84 7.00
CA ALA A 259 -10.47 -16.36 5.95
C ALA A 259 -11.70 -15.64 6.52
N LEU A 260 -12.36 -16.24 7.51
CA LEU A 260 -13.52 -15.63 8.18
C LEU A 260 -13.15 -14.28 8.81
N PHE A 261 -12.03 -14.22 9.52
CA PHE A 261 -11.53 -12.96 10.07
C PHE A 261 -11.24 -11.94 8.96
N GLY A 262 -10.62 -12.35 7.85
CA GLY A 262 -10.31 -11.49 6.70
C GLY A 262 -11.56 -10.86 6.08
N ILE A 263 -12.67 -11.62 5.98
CA ILE A 263 -13.96 -11.10 5.50
C ILE A 263 -14.50 -10.02 6.45
N VAL A 264 -14.50 -10.31 7.76
CA VAL A 264 -14.95 -9.36 8.79
C VAL A 264 -14.09 -8.09 8.78
N ALA A 265 -12.77 -8.24 8.75
CA ALA A 265 -11.82 -7.13 8.69
C ALA A 265 -12.00 -6.26 7.41
N THR A 266 -12.41 -6.88 6.31
CA THR A 266 -12.73 -6.15 5.07
C THR A 266 -13.95 -5.25 5.25
N ILE A 267 -15.02 -5.74 5.90
CA ILE A 267 -16.25 -4.97 6.20
C ILE A 267 -15.94 -3.84 7.18
N GLU A 268 -15.16 -4.13 8.23
CA GLU A 268 -14.67 -3.13 9.19
C GLU A 268 -13.88 -2.02 8.50
N GLY A 269 -12.99 -2.39 7.56
CA GLY A 269 -12.22 -1.45 6.76
C GLY A 269 -13.08 -0.50 5.93
N TYR A 270 -14.22 -0.95 5.39
CA TYR A 270 -15.17 -0.08 4.70
C TYR A 270 -15.83 0.91 5.64
N THR A 271 -16.23 0.48 6.84
CA THR A 271 -16.80 1.35 7.87
C THR A 271 -15.79 2.41 8.31
N TYR A 272 -14.54 2.01 8.54
CA TYR A 272 -13.45 2.94 8.85
C TYR A 272 -13.21 3.96 7.74
N THR A 273 -13.24 3.54 6.48
CA THR A 273 -13.05 4.41 5.32
C THR A 273 -14.15 5.49 5.24
N ILE A 274 -15.42 5.11 5.45
CA ILE A 274 -16.55 6.04 5.48
C ILE A 274 -16.40 7.05 6.62
N THR A 275 -16.09 6.56 7.81
CA THR A 275 -15.90 7.40 9.01
C THR A 275 -14.77 8.41 8.82
N THR A 276 -13.66 7.99 8.24
CA THR A 276 -12.51 8.87 7.96
C THR A 276 -12.86 9.94 6.94
N ALA A 277 -13.63 9.61 5.90
CA ALA A 277 -14.08 10.57 4.89
C ALA A 277 -15.01 11.64 5.50
N ILE A 278 -15.90 11.25 6.42
CA ILE A 278 -16.79 12.17 7.14
C ILE A 278 -15.98 13.10 8.06
N ASN A 279 -15.04 12.56 8.83
CA ASN A 279 -14.19 13.33 9.74
C ASN A 279 -13.37 14.39 8.99
N LEU A 280 -12.84 14.05 7.82
CA LEU A 280 -12.10 15.01 6.98
C LEU A 280 -12.98 16.18 6.51
N SER A 281 -14.26 15.90 6.20
CA SER A 281 -15.24 16.92 5.84
C SER A 281 -15.58 17.84 7.01
N LEU A 282 -15.69 17.30 8.24
CA LEU A 282 -15.99 18.06 9.45
C LEU A 282 -14.86 19.02 9.84
N ILE A 283 -13.60 18.64 9.62
CA ILE A 283 -12.45 19.53 9.88
C ILE A 283 -12.50 20.78 8.98
N HIS A 284 -13.02 20.67 7.77
CA HIS A 284 -13.16 21.82 6.87
C HIS A 284 -14.33 22.75 7.22
N ILE A 285 -15.32 22.29 7.97
CA ILE A 285 -16.46 23.08 8.44
C ILE A 285 -16.09 23.86 9.70
#